data_6fbce05da26002a3a25e079156ec2aa1
#
_entry.id   6fbce05da26002a3a25e079156ec2aa1
#
_cell.length_a   1.000
_cell.length_b   1.000
_cell.length_c   1.000
_cell.angle_alpha   90.00
_cell.angle_beta   90.00
_cell.angle_gamma   90.00
#
_symmetry.space_group_name_H-M   'P 1'
#
loop_
_entity.id
_entity.type
_entity.pdbx_description
1 polymer ?
#
loop_
_entity_poly.entity_id
_entity_poly.type
_entity_poly.pdbx_seq_one_letter_code
_entity_poly.pdbx_strand_id
1 'polypeptide(L)'
;MAVPASQIEEVIAANQDSVVIVDEAYVDFGAESCVPLVDKYENLLVTQTFSKSRSLAGLRIGFAIGSQKLIGYLNDAKFSFNSYTMNAPTIAAGVASVQDEEYFQKTVARVVRTRENTKKELTRLGFTFPDSSTNFIFATHKDIPGEELFQALRSHNIYVRHWNKPRIQDSLRISIGTDEEMQALIAFLEDYLERRGN
;
A
#
# COMPACT_ATOMS: atom_id res chain seq x y z
N MET A 1 -0.82 3.59 -8.28
CA MET A 1 -0.83 3.01 -9.63
C MET A 1 0.03 1.76 -9.58
N ALA A 2 -0.48 0.63 -10.03
CA ALA A 2 0.33 -0.57 -10.22
C ALA A 2 1.10 -0.47 -11.53
N VAL A 3 2.32 -1.02 -11.55
CA VAL A 3 3.11 -1.23 -12.77
C VAL A 3 2.83 -2.66 -13.24
N PRO A 4 2.46 -2.90 -14.50
CA PRO A 4 2.26 -4.27 -15.00
C PRO A 4 3.53 -5.12 -14.86
N ALA A 5 3.38 -6.40 -14.51
CA ALA A 5 4.50 -7.32 -14.35
C ALA A 5 5.39 -7.41 -15.61
N SER A 6 4.79 -7.29 -16.79
CA SER A 6 5.53 -7.28 -18.06
C SER A 6 6.50 -6.10 -18.20
N GLN A 7 6.13 -4.90 -17.73
CA GLN A 7 7.04 -3.74 -17.73
C GLN A 7 8.16 -3.88 -16.69
N ILE A 8 7.83 -4.48 -15.54
CA ILE A 8 8.85 -4.80 -14.52
C ILE A 8 9.81 -5.85 -15.07
N GLU A 9 9.31 -6.84 -15.80
CA GLU A 9 10.14 -7.88 -16.44
C GLU A 9 11.16 -7.27 -17.42
N GLU A 10 10.77 -6.26 -18.20
CA GLU A 10 11.70 -5.55 -19.09
C GLU A 10 12.86 -4.90 -18.29
N VAL A 11 12.57 -4.32 -17.13
CA VAL A 11 13.59 -3.75 -16.24
C VAL A 11 14.52 -4.83 -15.71
N ILE A 12 13.97 -5.98 -15.27
CA ILE A 12 14.76 -7.09 -14.75
C ILE A 12 15.68 -7.65 -15.83
N ALA A 13 15.14 -7.86 -17.03
CA ALA A 13 15.91 -8.39 -18.17
C ALA A 13 17.03 -7.46 -18.63
N ALA A 14 16.82 -6.14 -18.55
CA ALA A 14 17.80 -5.14 -18.96
C ALA A 14 18.93 -4.91 -17.92
N ASN A 15 18.81 -5.44 -16.69
CA ASN A 15 19.74 -5.16 -15.58
C ASN A 15 20.33 -6.44 -14.96
N GLN A 16 20.84 -7.35 -15.81
CA GLN A 16 21.33 -8.67 -15.36
C GLN A 16 22.52 -8.61 -14.41
N ASP A 17 23.31 -7.53 -14.45
CA ASP A 17 24.47 -7.31 -13.59
C ASP A 17 24.11 -6.65 -12.24
N SER A 18 22.83 -6.43 -11.99
CA SER A 18 22.32 -5.76 -10.80
C SER A 18 21.16 -6.53 -10.18
N VAL A 19 21.03 -6.48 -8.85
CA VAL A 19 19.84 -7.01 -8.18
C VAL A 19 18.68 -6.05 -8.40
N VAL A 20 17.59 -6.55 -8.94
CA VAL A 20 16.33 -5.80 -9.05
C VAL A 20 15.41 -6.21 -7.91
N ILE A 21 15.08 -5.26 -7.03
CA ILE A 21 14.18 -5.49 -5.91
C ILE A 21 12.79 -4.95 -6.28
N VAL A 22 11.80 -5.82 -6.28
CA VAL A 22 10.39 -5.46 -6.47
C VAL A 22 9.69 -5.47 -5.10
N ASP A 23 9.30 -4.27 -4.64
CA ASP A 23 8.57 -4.11 -3.38
C ASP A 23 7.08 -4.30 -3.62
N GLU A 24 6.57 -5.45 -3.23
CA GLU A 24 5.16 -5.85 -3.34
C GLU A 24 4.38 -5.64 -2.04
N ALA A 25 4.74 -4.64 -1.23
CA ALA A 25 4.06 -4.40 0.04
C ALA A 25 2.53 -4.19 -0.07
N TYR A 26 2.03 -3.88 -1.25
CA TYR A 26 0.60 -3.63 -1.51
C TYR A 26 -0.01 -4.54 -2.60
N VAL A 27 0.70 -5.55 -3.07
CA VAL A 27 0.29 -6.40 -4.20
C VAL A 27 -1.09 -7.02 -4.01
N ASP A 28 -1.42 -7.44 -2.79
CA ASP A 28 -2.67 -8.12 -2.45
C ASP A 28 -3.94 -7.27 -2.70
N PHE A 29 -3.80 -5.96 -2.86
CA PHE A 29 -4.93 -5.05 -3.10
C PHE A 29 -5.31 -4.88 -4.58
N GLY A 30 -4.81 -5.75 -5.47
CA GLY A 30 -5.23 -5.84 -6.87
C GLY A 30 -4.12 -5.52 -7.88
N ALA A 31 -2.85 -5.65 -7.51
CA ALA A 31 -1.73 -5.66 -8.44
C ALA A 31 -1.35 -7.09 -8.86
N GLU A 32 -0.61 -7.21 -9.95
CA GLU A 32 -0.03 -8.47 -10.41
C GLU A 32 1.32 -8.70 -9.73
N SER A 33 1.54 -9.90 -9.20
CA SER A 33 2.79 -10.26 -8.54
C SER A 33 3.88 -10.67 -9.53
N CYS A 34 5.11 -10.22 -9.26
CA CYS A 34 6.32 -10.65 -9.98
C CYS A 34 6.93 -11.94 -9.43
N VAL A 35 6.36 -12.57 -8.41
CA VAL A 35 6.83 -13.84 -7.85
C VAL A 35 7.02 -14.94 -8.91
N PRO A 36 6.12 -15.12 -9.90
CA PRO A 36 6.34 -16.11 -10.97
C PRO A 36 7.58 -15.88 -11.83
N LEU A 37 8.14 -14.68 -11.82
CA LEU A 37 9.36 -14.35 -12.58
C LEU A 37 10.65 -14.77 -11.85
N VAL A 38 10.58 -15.12 -10.56
CA VAL A 38 11.75 -15.52 -9.76
C VAL A 38 12.44 -16.76 -10.34
N ASP A 39 11.69 -17.70 -10.88
CA ASP A 39 12.25 -18.90 -11.51
C ASP A 39 12.96 -18.60 -12.84
N LYS A 40 12.68 -17.46 -13.45
CA LYS A 40 13.26 -17.03 -14.73
C LYS A 40 14.48 -16.13 -14.57
N TYR A 41 14.54 -15.33 -13.48
CA TYR A 41 15.55 -14.30 -13.30
C TYR A 41 16.28 -14.42 -11.96
N GLU A 42 17.53 -14.82 -11.99
CA GLU A 42 18.38 -14.97 -10.80
C GLU A 42 18.66 -13.65 -10.07
N ASN A 43 18.54 -12.51 -10.77
CA ASN A 43 18.78 -11.17 -10.24
C ASN A 43 17.49 -10.54 -9.63
N LEU A 44 16.35 -11.22 -9.66
CA LEU A 44 15.10 -10.73 -9.08
C LEU A 44 14.99 -11.10 -7.60
N LEU A 45 14.64 -10.10 -6.79
CA LEU A 45 14.21 -10.26 -5.40
C LEU A 45 12.86 -9.58 -5.20
N VAL A 46 11.83 -10.35 -4.87
CA VAL A 46 10.50 -9.83 -4.52
C VAL A 46 10.38 -9.74 -3.02
N THR A 47 9.94 -8.59 -2.48
CA THR A 47 9.70 -8.40 -1.05
C THR A 47 8.23 -8.20 -0.77
N GLN A 48 7.72 -8.84 0.27
CA GLN A 48 6.33 -8.70 0.73
C GLN A 48 6.27 -8.50 2.25
N THR A 49 5.12 -8.07 2.75
CA THR A 49 4.94 -7.74 4.17
C THR A 49 3.61 -8.17 4.72
N PHE A 50 3.58 -8.53 6.00
CA PHE A 50 2.35 -8.76 6.76
C PHE A 50 1.72 -7.45 7.29
N SER A 51 2.42 -6.32 7.13
CA SER A 51 2.03 -5.04 7.73
C SER A 51 0.80 -4.40 7.11
N LYS A 52 0.36 -4.82 5.92
CA LYS A 52 -0.73 -4.18 5.16
C LYS A 52 -1.95 -5.11 5.08
N SER A 53 -1.99 -5.97 4.12
CA SER A 53 -3.13 -6.87 3.83
C SER A 53 -3.45 -7.83 4.97
N ARG A 54 -2.45 -8.28 5.72
CA ARG A 54 -2.62 -9.19 6.86
C ARG A 54 -2.76 -8.47 8.21
N SER A 55 -2.82 -7.13 8.24
CA SER A 55 -3.05 -6.30 9.42
C SER A 55 -2.08 -6.53 10.60
N LEU A 56 -0.87 -7.03 10.34
CA LEU A 56 0.13 -7.39 11.35
C LEU A 56 1.32 -6.41 11.41
N ALA A 57 1.08 -5.11 11.16
CA ALA A 57 2.11 -4.09 11.14
C ALA A 57 2.94 -4.03 12.44
N GLY A 58 2.32 -4.25 13.60
CA GLY A 58 2.98 -4.25 14.91
C GLY A 58 3.92 -5.44 15.13
N LEU A 59 3.74 -6.55 14.42
CA LEU A 59 4.55 -7.76 14.56
C LEU A 59 5.85 -7.74 13.74
N ARG A 60 6.03 -6.77 12.86
CA ARG A 60 7.25 -6.56 12.08
C ARG A 60 7.65 -7.76 11.21
N ILE A 61 6.68 -8.44 10.58
CA ILE A 61 6.92 -9.55 9.68
C ILE A 61 6.98 -9.07 8.24
N GLY A 62 8.03 -9.46 7.54
CA GLY A 62 8.19 -9.37 6.10
C GLY A 62 9.00 -10.54 5.59
N PHE A 63 8.96 -10.79 4.31
CA PHE A 63 9.71 -11.87 3.68
C PHE A 63 10.16 -11.47 2.28
N ALA A 64 11.17 -12.19 1.78
CA ALA A 64 11.69 -12.05 0.43
C ALA A 64 11.64 -13.37 -0.30
N ILE A 65 11.38 -13.32 -1.60
CA ILE A 65 11.38 -14.45 -2.52
C ILE A 65 12.37 -14.13 -3.63
N GLY A 66 13.29 -15.03 -3.89
CA GLY A 66 14.33 -14.84 -4.91
C GLY A 66 15.15 -16.11 -5.12
N SER A 67 16.18 -16.04 -5.96
CA SER A 67 17.09 -17.15 -6.19
C SER A 67 17.77 -17.61 -4.89
N GLN A 68 18.14 -18.87 -4.81
CA GLN A 68 18.87 -19.42 -3.66
C GLN A 68 20.10 -18.60 -3.31
N LYS A 69 20.80 -18.06 -4.32
CA LYS A 69 21.97 -17.21 -4.16
C LYS A 69 21.64 -15.92 -3.43
N LEU A 70 20.59 -15.20 -3.85
CA LEU A 70 20.17 -13.94 -3.21
C LEU A 70 19.67 -14.17 -1.79
N ILE A 71 18.89 -15.21 -1.58
CA ILE A 71 18.40 -15.59 -0.25
C ILE A 71 19.57 -16.01 0.66
N GLY A 72 20.60 -16.66 0.12
CA GLY A 72 21.85 -16.95 0.83
C GLY A 72 22.51 -15.68 1.38
N TYR A 73 22.71 -14.67 0.54
CA TYR A 73 23.29 -13.38 0.97
C TYR A 73 22.44 -12.65 2.02
N LEU A 74 21.11 -12.70 1.90
CA LEU A 74 20.22 -12.14 2.93
C LEU A 74 20.36 -12.87 4.28
N ASN A 75 20.51 -14.19 4.26
CA ASN A 75 20.75 -14.97 5.48
C ASN A 75 22.12 -14.65 6.09
N ASP A 76 23.17 -14.53 5.29
CA ASP A 76 24.50 -14.16 5.78
C ASP A 76 24.47 -12.79 6.46
N ALA A 77 23.83 -11.80 5.83
CA ALA A 77 23.62 -10.47 6.41
C ALA A 77 22.80 -10.55 7.72
N LYS A 78 21.68 -11.29 7.71
CA LYS A 78 20.81 -11.48 8.87
C LYS A 78 21.57 -12.10 10.04
N PHE A 79 22.32 -13.18 9.81
CA PHE A 79 23.06 -13.86 10.86
C PHE A 79 24.26 -13.03 11.37
N SER A 80 24.80 -12.15 10.55
CA SER A 80 25.87 -11.23 10.97
C SER A 80 25.38 -10.06 11.80
N PHE A 81 24.11 -9.64 11.62
CA PHE A 81 23.54 -8.44 12.25
C PHE A 81 22.55 -8.77 13.37
N ASN A 82 21.53 -9.60 13.09
CA ASN A 82 20.50 -9.98 14.06
C ASN A 82 19.90 -11.35 13.72
N SER A 83 20.42 -12.40 14.33
CA SER A 83 19.97 -13.78 14.08
C SER A 83 18.55 -14.06 14.57
N TYR A 84 18.08 -13.33 15.60
CA TYR A 84 16.81 -13.59 16.30
C TYR A 84 15.82 -12.45 16.09
N THR A 85 15.46 -12.18 14.83
CA THR A 85 14.61 -11.03 14.45
C THR A 85 13.16 -11.16 14.88
N MET A 86 12.64 -12.39 15.05
CA MET A 86 11.25 -12.65 15.41
C MET A 86 11.15 -13.42 16.72
N ASN A 87 10.26 -12.99 17.60
CA ASN A 87 9.94 -13.72 18.84
C ASN A 87 8.87 -14.80 18.57
N ALA A 88 8.70 -15.72 19.54
CA ALA A 88 7.77 -16.83 19.40
C ALA A 88 6.29 -16.41 19.14
N PRO A 89 5.72 -15.41 19.86
CA PRO A 89 4.39 -14.92 19.54
C PRO A 89 4.24 -14.38 18.12
N THR A 90 5.24 -13.65 17.61
CA THR A 90 5.25 -13.14 16.22
C THR A 90 5.21 -14.28 15.22
N ILE A 91 6.00 -15.33 15.43
CA ILE A 91 6.01 -16.51 14.53
C ILE A 91 4.65 -17.19 14.56
N ALA A 92 4.10 -17.45 15.76
CA ALA A 92 2.79 -18.12 15.90
C ALA A 92 1.66 -17.33 15.21
N ALA A 93 1.62 -16.01 15.40
CA ALA A 93 0.63 -15.14 14.75
C ALA A 93 0.83 -15.08 13.23
N GLY A 94 2.07 -15.05 12.75
CA GLY A 94 2.39 -15.11 11.32
C GLY A 94 1.88 -16.40 10.67
N VAL A 95 2.14 -17.55 11.31
CA VAL A 95 1.65 -18.87 10.84
C VAL A 95 0.12 -18.90 10.80
N ALA A 96 -0.55 -18.48 11.89
CA ALA A 96 -2.00 -18.44 11.94
C ALA A 96 -2.59 -17.52 10.84
N SER A 97 -1.97 -16.38 10.59
CA SER A 97 -2.40 -15.47 9.52
C SER A 97 -2.28 -16.06 8.11
N VAL A 98 -1.28 -16.90 7.86
CA VAL A 98 -1.13 -17.59 6.56
C VAL A 98 -2.17 -18.70 6.41
N GLN A 99 -2.48 -19.42 7.50
CA GLN A 99 -3.42 -20.51 7.49
C GLN A 99 -4.89 -20.06 7.37
N ASP A 100 -5.21 -18.82 7.78
CA ASP A 100 -6.56 -18.25 7.68
C ASP A 100 -6.77 -17.51 6.36
N GLU A 101 -6.76 -18.26 5.27
CA GLU A 101 -6.92 -17.71 3.91
C GLU A 101 -8.31 -17.12 3.68
N GLU A 102 -9.36 -17.70 4.26
CA GLU A 102 -10.72 -17.18 4.13
C GLU A 102 -10.86 -15.77 4.71
N TYR A 103 -10.38 -15.57 5.92
CA TYR A 103 -10.38 -14.24 6.55
C TYR A 103 -9.55 -13.24 5.75
N PHE A 104 -8.37 -13.65 5.30
CA PHE A 104 -7.48 -12.83 4.49
C PHE A 104 -8.18 -12.33 3.22
N GLN A 105 -8.74 -13.24 2.41
CA GLN A 105 -9.43 -12.89 1.17
C GLN A 105 -10.64 -11.98 1.43
N LYS A 106 -11.42 -12.27 2.47
CA LYS A 106 -12.58 -11.47 2.85
C LYS A 106 -12.20 -10.04 3.24
N THR A 107 -11.14 -9.87 4.02
CA THR A 107 -10.68 -8.53 4.45
C THR A 107 -10.08 -7.73 3.30
N VAL A 108 -9.26 -8.34 2.44
CA VAL A 108 -8.71 -7.70 1.24
C VAL A 108 -9.83 -7.27 0.30
N ALA A 109 -10.78 -8.15 -0.01
CA ALA A 109 -11.92 -7.84 -0.88
C ALA A 109 -12.76 -6.67 -0.31
N ARG A 110 -12.92 -6.59 1.01
CA ARG A 110 -13.61 -5.47 1.65
C ARG A 110 -12.88 -4.14 1.42
N VAL A 111 -11.57 -4.11 1.65
CA VAL A 111 -10.74 -2.90 1.41
C VAL A 111 -10.84 -2.46 -0.05
N VAL A 112 -10.69 -3.39 -1.00
CA VAL A 112 -10.79 -3.11 -2.43
C VAL A 112 -12.15 -2.52 -2.78
N ARG A 113 -13.25 -3.14 -2.33
CA ARG A 113 -14.62 -2.63 -2.58
C ARG A 113 -14.81 -1.22 -2.01
N THR A 114 -14.42 -1.00 -0.77
CA THR A 114 -14.55 0.33 -0.11
C THR A 114 -13.71 1.37 -0.83
N ARG A 115 -12.48 1.01 -1.29
CA ARG A 115 -11.64 1.89 -2.11
C ARG A 115 -12.34 2.31 -3.40
N GLU A 116 -12.90 1.36 -4.15
CA GLU A 116 -13.56 1.66 -5.42
C GLU A 116 -14.81 2.55 -5.23
N ASN A 117 -15.56 2.35 -4.16
CA ASN A 117 -16.66 3.23 -3.81
C ASN A 117 -16.16 4.65 -3.44
N THR A 118 -15.14 4.74 -2.60
CA THR A 118 -14.54 6.03 -2.22
C THR A 118 -13.99 6.78 -3.43
N LYS A 119 -13.37 6.11 -4.40
CA LYS A 119 -12.90 6.71 -5.65
C LYS A 119 -14.04 7.39 -6.42
N LYS A 120 -15.21 6.74 -6.52
CA LYS A 120 -16.39 7.30 -7.20
C LYS A 120 -16.86 8.59 -6.52
N GLU A 121 -16.96 8.58 -5.20
CA GLU A 121 -17.39 9.74 -4.43
C GLU A 121 -16.38 10.90 -4.51
N LEU A 122 -15.09 10.61 -4.37
CA LEU A 122 -14.04 11.63 -4.52
C LEU A 122 -14.05 12.24 -5.93
N THR A 123 -14.26 11.43 -6.98
CA THR A 123 -14.40 11.95 -8.35
C THR A 123 -15.60 12.88 -8.47
N ARG A 124 -16.74 12.52 -7.92
CA ARG A 124 -17.95 13.37 -7.87
C ARG A 124 -17.70 14.71 -7.18
N LEU A 125 -16.88 14.70 -6.13
CA LEU A 125 -16.49 15.90 -5.37
C LEU A 125 -15.33 16.70 -6.00
N GLY A 126 -14.90 16.38 -7.21
CA GLY A 126 -13.89 17.17 -7.94
C GLY A 126 -12.43 16.79 -7.63
N PHE A 127 -12.21 15.67 -6.98
CA PHE A 127 -10.86 15.15 -6.78
C PHE A 127 -10.37 14.38 -8.00
N THR A 128 -9.07 14.45 -8.22
CA THR A 128 -8.32 13.65 -9.19
C THR A 128 -7.27 12.83 -8.47
N PHE A 129 -6.97 11.63 -8.98
CA PHE A 129 -5.98 10.72 -8.40
C PHE A 129 -5.50 9.72 -9.44
N PRO A 130 -4.24 9.23 -9.36
CA PRO A 130 -3.81 8.06 -10.10
C PRO A 130 -4.63 6.83 -9.66
N ASP A 131 -4.90 5.91 -10.57
CA ASP A 131 -5.60 4.68 -10.21
C ASP A 131 -4.83 3.89 -9.15
N SER A 132 -5.50 3.54 -8.06
CA SER A 132 -4.87 2.91 -6.89
C SER A 132 -5.14 1.41 -6.84
N SER A 133 -4.07 0.64 -6.70
CA SER A 133 -4.09 -0.78 -6.34
C SER A 133 -3.46 -1.00 -4.94
N THR A 134 -3.73 -0.07 -4.03
CA THR A 134 -3.24 -0.11 -2.64
C THR A 134 -4.42 0.03 -1.66
N ASN A 135 -4.14 0.10 -0.36
CA ASN A 135 -5.13 0.43 0.66
C ASN A 135 -5.24 1.95 0.94
N PHE A 136 -4.88 2.79 -0.01
CA PHE A 136 -5.03 4.25 0.07
C PHE A 136 -5.27 4.86 -1.30
N ILE A 137 -5.78 6.10 -1.32
CA ILE A 137 -5.91 6.93 -2.51
C ILE A 137 -5.02 8.16 -2.32
N PHE A 138 -4.29 8.57 -3.37
CA PHE A 138 -3.48 9.79 -3.38
C PHE A 138 -4.21 10.85 -4.20
N ALA A 139 -5.01 11.67 -3.52
CA ALA A 139 -6.01 12.53 -4.14
C ALA A 139 -5.64 14.01 -4.06
N THR A 140 -5.92 14.75 -5.13
CA THR A 140 -5.75 16.19 -5.25
C THR A 140 -7.10 16.81 -5.64
N HIS A 141 -7.54 17.86 -4.94
CA HIS A 141 -8.71 18.61 -5.32
C HIS A 141 -8.33 19.70 -6.32
N LYS A 142 -9.16 19.92 -7.34
CA LYS A 142 -8.86 20.85 -8.44
C LYS A 142 -8.76 22.33 -8.01
N ASP A 143 -9.52 22.75 -6.98
CA ASP A 143 -9.69 24.15 -6.58
C ASP A 143 -9.20 24.45 -5.16
N ILE A 144 -8.79 23.44 -4.37
CA ILE A 144 -8.46 23.61 -2.95
C ILE A 144 -7.07 23.06 -2.67
N PRO A 145 -6.16 23.89 -2.10
CA PRO A 145 -4.83 23.43 -1.72
C PRO A 145 -4.86 22.26 -0.73
N GLY A 146 -3.93 21.32 -0.88
CA GLY A 146 -3.83 20.14 -0.02
C GLY A 146 -3.65 20.48 1.46
N GLU A 147 -2.86 21.49 1.79
CA GLU A 147 -2.67 21.96 3.16
C GLU A 147 -3.98 22.45 3.79
N GLU A 148 -4.78 23.20 3.04
CA GLU A 148 -6.06 23.71 3.51
C GLU A 148 -7.03 22.57 3.86
N LEU A 149 -7.20 21.62 2.94
CA LEU A 149 -8.02 20.41 3.18
C LEU A 149 -7.50 19.58 4.34
N PHE A 150 -6.18 19.43 4.46
CA PHE A 150 -5.56 18.70 5.55
C PHE A 150 -5.91 19.32 6.92
N GLN A 151 -5.81 20.65 7.06
CA GLN A 151 -6.13 21.34 8.30
C GLN A 151 -7.64 21.30 8.61
N ALA A 152 -8.49 21.46 7.60
CA ALA A 152 -9.93 21.34 7.73
C ALA A 152 -10.36 19.94 8.21
N LEU A 153 -9.86 18.89 7.61
CA LEU A 153 -10.11 17.50 8.01
C LEU A 153 -9.63 17.26 9.45
N ARG A 154 -8.41 17.69 9.75
CA ARG A 154 -7.81 17.50 11.08
C ARG A 154 -8.61 18.20 12.19
N SER A 155 -9.16 19.38 11.94
CA SER A 155 -10.00 20.11 12.91
C SER A 155 -11.31 19.38 13.23
N HIS A 156 -11.72 18.43 12.39
CA HIS A 156 -12.90 17.56 12.57
C HIS A 156 -12.52 16.12 12.93
N ASN A 157 -11.28 15.89 13.43
CA ASN A 157 -10.77 14.57 13.83
C ASN A 157 -10.71 13.55 12.70
N ILE A 158 -10.62 14.00 11.44
CA ILE A 158 -10.38 13.14 10.27
C ILE A 158 -8.90 13.24 9.90
N TYR A 159 -8.17 12.15 10.07
CA TYR A 159 -6.72 12.13 9.90
C TYR A 159 -6.33 11.51 8.57
N VAL A 160 -5.76 12.33 7.69
CA VAL A 160 -5.15 11.92 6.43
C VAL A 160 -3.65 12.25 6.45
N ARG A 161 -2.90 11.85 5.46
CA ARG A 161 -1.49 12.20 5.35
C ARG A 161 -1.29 13.29 4.31
N HIS A 162 -0.52 14.32 4.66
CA HIS A 162 -0.09 15.42 3.80
C HIS A 162 1.43 15.62 3.85
N TRP A 163 2.01 16.11 2.78
CA TRP A 163 3.44 16.49 2.70
C TRP A 163 3.58 17.84 2.02
N ASN A 164 4.13 18.80 2.73
CA ASN A 164 4.50 20.08 2.14
C ASN A 164 5.85 19.96 1.40
N LYS A 165 5.80 19.29 0.21
CA LYS A 165 6.96 19.09 -0.66
C LYS A 165 6.57 19.36 -2.12
N PRO A 166 7.49 19.89 -2.95
CA PRO A 166 7.23 20.10 -4.37
C PRO A 166 6.63 18.86 -5.04
N ARG A 167 5.69 19.06 -5.96
CA ARG A 167 4.92 18.06 -6.72
C ARG A 167 3.84 17.30 -5.96
N ILE A 168 3.86 17.26 -4.62
CA ILE A 168 2.89 16.50 -3.84
C ILE A 168 2.18 17.33 -2.76
N GLN A 169 2.50 18.62 -2.66
CA GLN A 169 1.95 19.55 -1.66
C GLN A 169 0.43 19.76 -1.75
N ASP A 170 -0.15 19.52 -2.92
CA ASP A 170 -1.59 19.68 -3.15
C ASP A 170 -2.36 18.35 -3.04
N SER A 171 -1.66 17.28 -2.66
CA SER A 171 -2.23 15.94 -2.58
C SER A 171 -2.37 15.46 -1.14
N LEU A 172 -3.43 14.71 -0.87
CA LEU A 172 -3.66 14.00 0.37
C LEU A 172 -3.58 12.48 0.14
N ARG A 173 -2.88 11.76 1.02
CA ARG A 173 -2.98 10.30 1.06
C ARG A 173 -4.07 9.91 2.04
N ILE A 174 -5.16 9.40 1.50
CA ILE A 174 -6.35 8.96 2.20
C ILE A 174 -6.29 7.44 2.34
N SER A 175 -6.06 6.93 3.54
CA SER A 175 -6.11 5.49 3.81
C SER A 175 -7.55 5.02 3.78
N ILE A 176 -7.78 3.83 3.22
CA ILE A 176 -9.11 3.21 3.20
C ILE A 176 -9.38 2.62 4.57
N GLY A 177 -10.38 3.15 5.24
CA GLY A 177 -10.92 2.68 6.51
C GLY A 177 -12.14 1.78 6.33
N THR A 178 -12.98 1.71 7.37
CA THR A 178 -14.29 1.04 7.29
C THR A 178 -15.26 1.83 6.40
N ASP A 179 -16.35 1.21 6.01
CA ASP A 179 -17.38 1.88 5.19
C ASP A 179 -17.92 3.13 5.93
N GLU A 180 -18.08 3.06 7.26
CA GLU A 180 -18.53 4.16 8.12
C GLU A 180 -17.51 5.31 8.20
N GLU A 181 -16.21 4.98 8.32
CA GLU A 181 -15.14 5.99 8.32
C GLU A 181 -15.05 6.70 6.98
N MET A 182 -15.17 5.97 5.87
CA MET A 182 -15.17 6.59 4.55
C MET A 182 -16.41 7.43 4.30
N GLN A 183 -17.59 7.01 4.78
CA GLN A 183 -18.81 7.82 4.74
C GLN A 183 -18.67 9.13 5.53
N ALA A 184 -18.07 9.08 6.73
CA ALA A 184 -17.79 10.28 7.52
C ALA A 184 -16.86 11.26 6.78
N LEU A 185 -15.82 10.75 6.13
CA LEU A 185 -14.93 11.56 5.28
C LEU A 185 -15.70 12.23 4.14
N ILE A 186 -16.50 11.48 3.40
CA ILE A 186 -17.26 11.99 2.26
C ILE A 186 -18.29 13.04 2.70
N ALA A 187 -19.06 12.78 3.77
CA ALA A 187 -20.02 13.73 4.30
C ALA A 187 -19.36 15.05 4.73
N PHE A 188 -18.20 14.97 5.38
CA PHE A 188 -17.42 16.16 5.72
C PHE A 188 -16.99 16.97 4.49
N LEU A 189 -16.46 16.28 3.46
CA LEU A 189 -16.00 16.93 2.23
C LEU A 189 -17.18 17.59 1.49
N GLU A 190 -18.35 16.98 1.45
CA GLU A 190 -19.57 17.56 0.87
C GLU A 190 -19.95 18.88 1.56
N ASP A 191 -20.12 18.85 2.88
CA ASP A 191 -20.48 20.03 3.66
C ASP A 191 -19.41 21.14 3.54
N TYR A 192 -18.14 20.78 3.55
CA TYR A 192 -17.05 21.73 3.40
C TYR A 192 -17.05 22.42 2.02
N LEU A 193 -17.28 21.66 0.95
CA LEU A 193 -17.33 22.19 -0.42
C LEU A 193 -18.57 23.06 -0.64
N GLU A 194 -19.73 22.68 -0.13
CA GLU A 194 -20.97 23.46 -0.19
C GLU A 194 -20.82 24.83 0.49
N ARG A 195 -20.24 24.87 1.69
CA ARG A 195 -19.99 26.13 2.43
C ARG A 195 -18.99 27.05 1.75
N ARG A 196 -18.07 26.49 0.99
CA ARG A 196 -17.06 27.28 0.26
C ARG A 196 -17.60 27.83 -1.07
N GLY A 197 -18.60 27.19 -1.66
CA GLY A 197 -19.24 27.61 -2.92
C GLY A 197 -20.29 28.71 -2.77
N ASN A 198 -20.73 28.98 -1.54
CA ASN A 198 -21.63 30.09 -1.16
C ASN A 198 -20.83 31.27 -0.57
#